data_29d0fc2d1b4f6a6d76e0eb32f5655b2c
#
_entry.id   29d0fc2d1b4f6a6d76e0eb32f5655b2c
#
_cell.length_a   1.000
_cell.length_b   1.000
_cell.length_c   1.000
_cell.angle_alpha   90.00
_cell.angle_beta   90.00
_cell.angle_gamma   90.00
#
_symmetry.space_group_name_H-M   'P 1'
#
loop_
_entity.id
_entity.type
_entity.pdbx_description
1 polymer ?
#
loop_
_entity_poly.entity_id
_entity_poly.type
_entity_poly.pdbx_seq_one_letter_code
_entity_poly.pdbx_strand_id
1 'polypeptide(L)'
;EDGRVKLVLNPGLTFGTGSHATTRLCLQALEQHIHGGEKVLDLGCGSGILSIAALLLGAKDAFACDIDDKCVGVAYENAALNGVGKEHYTVRAGDVLSDKRLQKEFGGDYDVIVANIVADVIIALAPQVGKLLKKGGIFLCSGIIDDRAEEVREKLVEAGWTIEETRSSEGWFSYLCR
;
A
#
# COMPACT_ATOMS: atom_id res chain seq x y z
N GLU A 1 -4.31 -4.15 -28.07
CA GLU A 1 -4.62 -3.92 -26.64
C GLU A 1 -4.44 -5.27 -25.94
N ASP A 2 -3.52 -5.34 -25.00
CA ASP A 2 -3.13 -6.57 -24.32
C ASP A 2 -4.01 -6.90 -23.09
N GLY A 3 -5.12 -6.22 -22.91
CA GLY A 3 -6.05 -6.42 -21.80
C GLY A 3 -5.56 -5.90 -20.45
N ARG A 4 -4.42 -5.22 -20.41
CA ARG A 4 -3.87 -4.67 -19.18
C ARG A 4 -4.57 -3.36 -18.79
N VAL A 5 -4.69 -3.16 -17.47
CA VAL A 5 -5.23 -1.93 -16.92
C VAL A 5 -4.20 -0.81 -17.09
N LYS A 6 -4.65 0.32 -17.62
CA LYS A 6 -3.80 1.48 -17.83
C LYS A 6 -3.92 2.44 -16.65
N LEU A 7 -2.78 2.82 -16.09
CA LEU A 7 -2.67 3.76 -14.98
C LEU A 7 -2.04 5.06 -15.46
N VAL A 8 -2.69 6.18 -15.21
CA VAL A 8 -2.22 7.51 -15.60
C VAL A 8 -1.85 8.31 -14.35
N LEU A 9 -0.67 8.90 -14.32
CA LEU A 9 -0.18 9.70 -13.21
C LEU A 9 0.32 11.05 -13.70
N ASN A 10 0.22 12.06 -12.85
CA ASN A 10 0.88 13.34 -13.06
C ASN A 10 2.30 13.27 -12.48
N PRO A 11 3.35 13.21 -13.30
CA PRO A 11 4.71 13.02 -12.81
C PRO A 11 5.26 14.22 -12.03
N GLY A 12 4.67 15.41 -12.19
CA GLY A 12 5.14 16.63 -11.50
C GLY A 12 4.77 16.70 -10.03
N LEU A 13 3.84 15.86 -9.58
CA LEU A 13 3.28 15.93 -8.23
C LEU A 13 3.69 14.74 -7.34
N THR A 14 4.47 13.82 -7.87
CA THR A 14 4.79 12.59 -7.16
C THR A 14 6.18 12.63 -6.55
N PHE A 15 6.23 12.48 -5.24
CA PHE A 15 7.44 12.11 -4.55
C PHE A 15 7.34 10.64 -4.18
N GLY A 16 7.74 9.78 -5.08
CA GLY A 16 8.05 8.45 -4.67
C GLY A 16 9.46 8.44 -4.13
N THR A 17 9.66 8.25 -2.86
CA THR A 17 10.93 7.77 -2.35
C THR A 17 11.13 6.33 -2.80
N GLY A 18 10.07 5.71 -3.22
CA GLY A 18 10.14 4.45 -3.91
C GLY A 18 10.62 4.72 -5.31
N SER A 19 11.75 4.22 -5.65
CA SER A 19 12.17 4.10 -7.02
C SER A 19 11.07 3.42 -7.82
N HIS A 20 11.09 3.55 -9.13
CA HIS A 20 10.20 2.78 -10.01
C HIS A 20 10.22 1.28 -9.69
N ALA A 21 11.33 0.77 -9.14
CA ALA A 21 11.48 -0.63 -8.76
C ALA A 21 10.51 -1.02 -7.64
N THR A 22 10.44 -0.24 -6.54
CA THR A 22 9.55 -0.57 -5.42
C THR A 22 8.08 -0.52 -5.81
N THR A 23 7.70 0.48 -6.59
CA THR A 23 6.34 0.62 -7.11
C THR A 23 5.97 -0.55 -8.01
N ARG A 24 6.89 -0.93 -8.90
CA ARG A 24 6.68 -2.07 -9.81
C ARG A 24 6.47 -3.38 -9.04
N LEU A 25 7.27 -3.63 -7.98
CA LEU A 25 7.11 -4.82 -7.14
C LEU A 25 5.71 -4.88 -6.51
N CYS A 26 5.22 -3.74 -5.99
CA CYS A 26 3.87 -3.65 -5.43
C CYS A 26 2.79 -3.87 -6.49
N LEU A 27 2.94 -3.27 -7.65
CA LEU A 27 1.96 -3.42 -8.74
C LEU A 27 1.86 -4.86 -9.22
N GLN A 28 3.00 -5.56 -9.32
CA GLN A 28 3.02 -6.98 -9.66
C GLN A 28 2.26 -7.82 -8.64
N ALA A 29 2.46 -7.55 -7.35
CA ALA A 29 1.76 -8.25 -6.28
C ALA A 29 0.26 -7.97 -6.30
N LEU A 30 -0.14 -6.71 -6.45
CA LEU A 30 -1.55 -6.32 -6.53
C LEU A 30 -2.23 -6.96 -7.74
N GLU A 31 -1.57 -7.00 -8.89
CA GLU A 31 -2.11 -7.63 -10.10
C GLU A 31 -2.42 -9.12 -9.88
N GLN A 32 -1.61 -9.81 -9.08
CA GLN A 32 -1.81 -11.23 -8.78
C GLN A 32 -2.86 -11.48 -7.69
N HIS A 33 -3.06 -10.52 -6.77
CA HIS A 33 -3.88 -10.74 -5.57
C HIS A 33 -5.19 -9.96 -5.53
N ILE A 34 -5.40 -8.99 -6.40
CA ILE A 34 -6.70 -8.32 -6.55
C ILE A 34 -7.51 -9.05 -7.61
N HIS A 35 -8.65 -9.60 -7.19
CA HIS A 35 -9.52 -10.40 -8.06
C HIS A 35 -10.90 -9.77 -8.27
N GLY A 36 -11.28 -8.83 -7.42
CA GLY A 36 -12.54 -8.11 -7.48
C GLY A 36 -13.24 -8.07 -6.12
N GLY A 37 -13.68 -6.88 -5.72
CA GLY A 37 -14.45 -6.69 -4.50
C GLY A 37 -13.65 -6.46 -3.22
N GLU A 38 -12.33 -6.43 -3.28
CA GLU A 38 -11.48 -6.27 -2.10
C GLU A 38 -11.60 -4.88 -1.46
N LYS A 39 -11.44 -4.83 -0.15
CA LYS A 39 -11.26 -3.62 0.63
C LYS A 39 -9.76 -3.44 0.89
N VAL A 40 -9.21 -2.31 0.48
CA VAL A 40 -7.76 -2.05 0.46
C VAL A 40 -7.40 -0.89 1.36
N LEU A 41 -6.32 -1.04 2.14
CA LEU A 41 -5.73 0.03 2.95
C LEU A 41 -4.31 0.30 2.43
N ASP A 42 -4.05 1.56 2.08
CA ASP A 42 -2.76 2.01 1.55
C ASP A 42 -2.09 2.94 2.56
N LEU A 43 -1.11 2.43 3.27
CA LEU A 43 -0.41 3.14 4.34
C LEU A 43 0.87 3.80 3.78
N GLY A 44 0.95 5.12 3.90
CA GLY A 44 2.02 5.90 3.28
C GLY A 44 1.81 6.00 1.78
N CYS A 45 0.63 6.45 1.38
CA CYS A 45 0.17 6.34 -0.01
C CYS A 45 0.88 7.24 -1.02
N GLY A 46 1.56 8.30 -0.59
CA GLY A 46 2.20 9.24 -1.49
C GLY A 46 1.25 9.76 -2.56
N SER A 47 1.57 9.46 -3.80
CA SER A 47 0.77 9.86 -4.97
C SER A 47 -0.56 9.09 -5.12
N GLY A 48 -0.77 8.05 -4.30
CA GLY A 48 -1.95 7.19 -4.39
C GLY A 48 -1.86 6.09 -5.44
N ILE A 49 -0.72 5.92 -6.09
CA ILE A 49 -0.57 4.99 -7.22
C ILE A 49 -1.05 3.56 -6.89
N LEU A 50 -0.73 3.05 -5.69
CA LEU A 50 -1.04 1.66 -5.35
C LEU A 50 -2.53 1.46 -5.05
N SER A 51 -3.14 2.36 -4.28
CA SER A 51 -4.57 2.30 -4.02
C SER A 51 -5.40 2.54 -5.27
N ILE A 52 -4.99 3.47 -6.13
CA ILE A 52 -5.66 3.71 -7.42
C ILE A 52 -5.55 2.47 -8.30
N ALA A 53 -4.36 1.87 -8.40
CA ALA A 53 -4.16 0.64 -9.16
C ALA A 53 -5.05 -0.49 -8.63
N ALA A 54 -5.16 -0.65 -7.31
CA ALA A 54 -6.03 -1.66 -6.72
C ALA A 54 -7.49 -1.47 -7.14
N LEU A 55 -7.99 -0.23 -7.13
CA LEU A 55 -9.35 0.08 -7.59
C LEU A 55 -9.54 -0.23 -9.07
N LEU A 56 -8.57 0.10 -9.91
CA LEU A 56 -8.62 -0.20 -11.34
C LEU A 56 -8.56 -1.71 -11.62
N LEU A 57 -7.93 -2.47 -10.74
CA LEU A 57 -7.89 -3.94 -10.84
C LEU A 57 -9.16 -4.62 -10.32
N GLY A 58 -10.08 -3.86 -9.75
CA GLY A 58 -11.37 -4.39 -9.33
C GLY A 58 -11.65 -4.35 -7.83
N ALA A 59 -10.77 -3.80 -7.01
CA ALA A 59 -11.07 -3.60 -5.59
C ALA A 59 -12.33 -2.73 -5.44
N LYS A 60 -13.12 -3.01 -4.41
CA LYS A 60 -14.37 -2.29 -4.17
C LYS A 60 -14.13 -0.92 -3.57
N ASP A 61 -13.34 -0.86 -2.52
CA ASP A 61 -13.06 0.37 -1.76
C ASP A 61 -11.59 0.41 -1.38
N ALA A 62 -11.05 1.62 -1.33
CA ALA A 62 -9.69 1.85 -0.84
C ALA A 62 -9.67 3.04 0.11
N PHE A 63 -8.93 2.90 1.19
CA PHE A 63 -8.60 3.97 2.11
C PHE A 63 -7.09 4.17 2.07
N ALA A 64 -6.66 5.39 1.80
CA ALA A 64 -5.25 5.74 1.71
C ALA A 64 -4.91 6.83 2.71
N CYS A 65 -3.72 6.76 3.29
CA CYS A 65 -3.26 7.79 4.20
C CYS A 65 -1.77 8.06 4.07
N ASP A 66 -1.39 9.27 4.39
CA ASP A 66 0.00 9.70 4.40
C ASP A 66 0.20 10.75 5.48
N ILE A 67 1.41 10.83 6.04
CA ILE A 67 1.75 11.82 7.04
C ILE A 67 1.84 13.23 6.43
N ASP A 68 2.14 13.32 5.14
CA ASP A 68 2.20 14.57 4.40
C ASP A 68 0.81 14.93 3.88
N ASP A 69 0.24 16.03 4.38
CA ASP A 69 -1.08 16.50 3.99
C ASP A 69 -1.21 16.87 2.52
N LYS A 70 -0.09 17.19 1.86
CA LYS A 70 -0.06 17.48 0.42
C LYS A 70 -0.42 16.26 -0.40
N CYS A 71 -0.18 15.06 0.11
CA CYS A 71 -0.49 13.82 -0.59
C CYS A 71 -1.98 13.63 -0.81
N VAL A 72 -2.84 14.20 0.03
CA VAL A 72 -4.29 14.05 -0.09
C VAL A 72 -4.79 14.61 -1.43
N GLY A 73 -4.45 15.85 -1.72
CA GLY A 73 -4.84 16.48 -3.00
C GLY A 73 -4.26 15.77 -4.20
N VAL A 74 -2.98 15.39 -4.12
CA VAL A 74 -2.28 14.68 -5.19
C VAL A 74 -2.94 13.33 -5.49
N ALA A 75 -3.27 12.56 -4.46
CA ALA A 75 -3.90 11.26 -4.64
C ALA A 75 -5.29 11.38 -5.27
N TYR A 76 -6.11 12.33 -4.83
CA TYR A 76 -7.42 12.56 -5.43
C TYR A 76 -7.32 13.05 -6.88
N GLU A 77 -6.34 13.89 -7.18
CA GLU A 77 -6.09 14.38 -8.54
C GLU A 77 -5.70 13.22 -9.47
N ASN A 78 -4.76 12.37 -9.02
CA ASN A 78 -4.37 11.18 -9.77
C ASN A 78 -5.55 10.20 -9.93
N ALA A 79 -6.37 10.03 -8.92
CA ALA A 79 -7.58 9.21 -9.00
C ALA A 79 -8.52 9.72 -10.09
N ALA A 80 -8.76 11.03 -10.13
CA ALA A 80 -9.60 11.65 -11.15
C ALA A 80 -9.07 11.43 -12.57
N LEU A 81 -7.75 11.48 -12.76
CA LEU A 81 -7.12 11.20 -14.06
C LEU A 81 -7.42 9.77 -14.55
N ASN A 82 -7.76 8.87 -13.64
CA ASN A 82 -8.07 7.48 -13.95
C ASN A 82 -9.57 7.18 -13.86
N GLY A 83 -10.41 8.20 -13.79
CA GLY A 83 -11.85 8.02 -13.69
C GLY A 83 -12.33 7.53 -12.33
N VAL A 84 -11.51 7.64 -11.30
CA VAL A 84 -11.85 7.22 -9.93
C VAL A 84 -12.28 8.43 -9.12
N GLY A 85 -13.53 8.42 -8.70
CA GLY A 85 -14.11 9.45 -7.83
C GLY A 85 -13.95 9.08 -6.35
N LYS A 86 -14.59 9.89 -5.50
CA LYS A 86 -14.47 9.74 -4.03
C LYS A 86 -15.47 8.76 -3.43
N GLU A 87 -16.37 8.19 -4.20
CA GLU A 87 -17.38 7.26 -3.70
C GLU A 87 -16.76 6.00 -3.09
N HIS A 88 -15.64 5.55 -3.66
CA HIS A 88 -14.96 4.34 -3.24
C HIS A 88 -13.49 4.57 -2.87
N TYR A 89 -13.08 5.84 -2.80
CA TYR A 89 -11.71 6.21 -2.50
C TYR A 89 -11.66 7.33 -1.47
N THR A 90 -11.09 7.03 -0.31
CA THR A 90 -10.92 7.99 0.79
C THR A 90 -9.43 8.19 1.05
N VAL A 91 -8.98 9.43 1.07
CA VAL A 91 -7.58 9.79 1.37
C VAL A 91 -7.56 10.75 2.55
N ARG A 92 -6.71 10.47 3.53
CA ARG A 92 -6.56 11.29 4.74
C ARG A 92 -5.09 11.52 5.07
N ALA A 93 -4.81 12.65 5.69
CA ALA A 93 -3.49 12.94 6.26
C ALA A 93 -3.45 12.50 7.72
N GLY A 94 -2.32 11.99 8.16
CA GLY A 94 -2.09 11.63 9.55
C GLY A 94 -1.04 10.55 9.70
N ASP A 95 -0.56 10.40 10.93
CA ASP A 95 0.38 9.36 11.29
C ASP A 95 -0.37 8.09 11.71
N VAL A 96 -0.27 7.05 10.89
CA VAL A 96 -0.96 5.78 11.11
C VAL A 96 -0.60 5.14 12.46
N LEU A 97 0.60 5.41 12.97
CA LEU A 97 1.08 4.83 14.23
C LEU A 97 0.49 5.51 15.48
N SER A 98 0.15 6.80 15.41
CA SER A 98 -0.20 7.60 16.57
C SER A 98 -1.55 8.32 16.49
N ASP A 99 -2.08 8.56 15.30
CA ASP A 99 -3.33 9.32 15.12
C ASP A 99 -4.56 8.44 15.36
N LYS A 100 -5.13 8.57 16.57
CA LYS A 100 -6.31 7.78 16.98
C LYS A 100 -7.55 8.07 16.14
N ARG A 101 -7.74 9.32 15.71
CA ARG A 101 -8.85 9.71 14.85
C ARG A 101 -8.75 9.03 13.49
N LEU A 102 -7.55 9.05 12.90
CA LEU A 102 -7.28 8.38 11.63
C LEU A 102 -7.53 6.87 11.74
N GLN A 103 -7.00 6.23 12.79
CA GLN A 103 -7.16 4.80 13.03
C GLN A 103 -8.64 4.42 13.17
N LYS A 104 -9.42 5.23 13.86
CA LYS A 104 -10.87 5.01 14.01
C LYS A 104 -11.58 5.14 12.66
N GLU A 105 -11.18 6.11 11.85
CA GLU A 105 -11.80 6.36 10.54
C GLU A 105 -11.53 5.24 9.55
N PHE A 106 -10.29 4.76 9.44
CA PHE A 106 -10.02 3.68 8.51
C PHE A 106 -10.54 2.31 8.99
N GLY A 107 -10.71 2.11 10.30
CA GLY A 107 -11.35 0.91 10.85
C GLY A 107 -10.55 -0.37 10.63
N GLY A 108 -11.19 -1.39 10.09
CA GLY A 108 -10.62 -2.72 9.90
C GLY A 108 -11.29 -3.51 8.78
N ASP A 109 -11.17 -4.83 8.86
CA ASP A 109 -11.74 -5.78 7.90
C ASP A 109 -11.22 -5.62 6.47
N TYR A 110 -9.93 -5.34 6.34
CA TYR A 110 -9.29 -5.21 5.03
C TYR A 110 -8.90 -6.56 4.45
N ASP A 111 -9.05 -6.68 3.15
CA ASP A 111 -8.57 -7.85 2.38
C ASP A 111 -7.10 -7.69 2.04
N VAL A 112 -6.68 -6.45 1.77
CA VAL A 112 -5.30 -6.13 1.39
C VAL A 112 -4.86 -4.87 2.12
N ILE A 113 -3.73 -4.95 2.81
CA ILE A 113 -3.04 -3.78 3.37
C ILE A 113 -1.70 -3.67 2.66
N VAL A 114 -1.44 -2.52 2.06
CA VAL A 114 -0.17 -2.24 1.38
C VAL A 114 0.55 -1.10 2.09
N ALA A 115 1.87 -1.26 2.27
CA ALA A 115 2.73 -0.24 2.86
C ALA A 115 4.04 -0.19 2.06
N ASN A 116 4.16 0.79 1.18
CA ASN A 116 5.39 1.05 0.43
C ASN A 116 6.12 2.21 1.11
N ILE A 117 6.85 1.91 2.16
CA ILE A 117 7.45 2.88 3.07
C ILE A 117 8.80 2.38 3.59
N VAL A 118 9.51 3.23 4.32
CA VAL A 118 10.84 2.88 4.86
C VAL A 118 10.76 1.76 5.89
N ALA A 119 11.84 1.01 6.01
CA ALA A 119 11.95 -0.18 6.86
C ALA A 119 11.54 0.06 8.32
N ASP A 120 11.95 1.16 8.93
CA ASP A 120 11.63 1.45 10.32
C ASP A 120 10.13 1.55 10.58
N VAL A 121 9.38 2.13 9.64
CA VAL A 121 7.93 2.25 9.75
C VAL A 121 7.25 0.89 9.54
N ILE A 122 7.74 0.07 8.62
CA ILE A 122 7.24 -1.30 8.42
C ILE A 122 7.42 -2.11 9.71
N ILE A 123 8.58 -2.03 10.33
CA ILE A 123 8.88 -2.74 11.58
C ILE A 123 7.90 -2.31 12.69
N ALA A 124 7.64 -1.00 12.80
CA ALA A 124 6.70 -0.48 13.79
C ALA A 124 5.24 -0.90 13.50
N LEU A 125 4.86 -1.01 12.24
CA LEU A 125 3.51 -1.44 11.83
C LEU A 125 3.29 -2.93 12.01
N ALA A 126 4.33 -3.75 11.85
CA ALA A 126 4.22 -5.21 11.82
C ALA A 126 3.39 -5.82 12.95
N PRO A 127 3.56 -5.43 14.23
CA PRO A 127 2.74 -6.00 15.31
C PRO A 127 1.32 -5.42 15.37
N GLN A 128 1.00 -4.38 14.61
CA GLN A 128 -0.26 -3.65 14.73
C GLN A 128 -1.24 -3.94 13.60
N VAL A 129 -0.76 -4.17 12.39
CA VAL A 129 -1.64 -4.24 11.21
C VAL A 129 -2.43 -5.53 11.08
N GLY A 130 -2.02 -6.60 11.75
CA GLY A 130 -2.73 -7.89 11.66
C GLY A 130 -4.18 -7.80 12.10
N LYS A 131 -4.48 -6.99 13.12
CA LYS A 131 -5.84 -6.79 13.62
C LYS A 131 -6.76 -6.07 12.64
N LEU A 132 -6.18 -5.42 11.62
CA LEU A 132 -6.93 -4.68 10.61
C LEU A 132 -7.32 -5.56 9.41
N LEU A 133 -6.76 -6.76 9.31
CA LEU A 133 -7.04 -7.69 8.23
C LEU A 133 -8.21 -8.61 8.55
N LYS A 134 -8.96 -8.93 7.53
CA LYS A 134 -9.87 -10.08 7.55
C LYS A 134 -9.05 -11.37 7.61
N LYS A 135 -9.70 -12.43 8.07
CA LYS A 135 -9.14 -13.78 7.96
C LYS A 135 -8.83 -14.07 6.48
N GLY A 136 -7.61 -14.48 6.21
CA GLY A 136 -7.15 -14.72 4.83
C GLY A 136 -6.67 -13.48 4.09
N GLY A 137 -6.72 -12.31 4.72
CA GLY A 137 -6.18 -11.09 4.14
C GLY A 137 -4.66 -11.09 4.04
N ILE A 138 -4.12 -10.17 3.26
CA ILE A 138 -2.68 -10.07 3.03
C ILE A 138 -2.13 -8.71 3.42
N PHE A 139 -0.90 -8.73 3.92
CA PHE A 139 -0.10 -7.54 4.17
C PHE A 139 1.08 -7.52 3.20
N LEU A 140 1.08 -6.53 2.31
CA LEU A 140 2.14 -6.33 1.33
C LEU A 140 2.99 -5.15 1.77
N CYS A 141 4.24 -5.39 2.14
CA CYS A 141 5.18 -4.32 2.47
C CYS A 141 6.32 -4.25 1.47
N SER A 142 6.72 -3.05 1.12
CA SER A 142 7.73 -2.77 0.11
C SER A 142 8.46 -1.46 0.44
N GLY A 143 9.41 -1.07 -0.40
CA GLY A 143 10.24 0.08 -0.12
C GLY A 143 11.40 -0.26 0.82
N ILE A 144 11.73 -1.54 0.92
CA ILE A 144 12.74 -2.07 1.83
C ILE A 144 14.07 -2.14 1.08
N ILE A 145 15.03 -1.34 1.53
CA ILE A 145 16.37 -1.39 0.94
C ILE A 145 17.06 -2.70 1.31
N ASP A 146 17.87 -3.22 0.41
CA ASP A 146 18.63 -4.46 0.53
C ASP A 146 19.29 -4.62 1.91
N ASP A 147 20.00 -3.60 2.40
CA ASP A 147 20.70 -3.63 3.69
C ASP A 147 19.77 -3.86 4.89
N ARG A 148 18.48 -3.59 4.75
CA ARG A 148 17.48 -3.73 5.80
C ARG A 148 16.54 -4.92 5.59
N ALA A 149 16.66 -5.62 4.47
CA ALA A 149 15.71 -6.67 4.08
C ALA A 149 15.63 -7.81 5.10
N GLU A 150 16.77 -8.31 5.56
CA GLU A 150 16.80 -9.42 6.54
C GLU A 150 16.24 -8.98 7.89
N GLU A 151 16.59 -7.79 8.38
CA GLU A 151 16.04 -7.24 9.61
C GLU A 151 14.52 -7.14 9.58
N VAL A 152 13.97 -6.60 8.47
CA VAL A 152 12.52 -6.48 8.29
C VAL A 152 11.88 -7.86 8.27
N ARG A 153 12.48 -8.81 7.57
CA ARG A 153 11.99 -10.19 7.51
C ARG A 153 11.90 -10.80 8.90
N GLU A 154 12.96 -10.69 9.69
CA GLU A 154 12.99 -11.20 11.07
C GLU A 154 11.92 -10.57 11.94
N LYS A 155 11.74 -9.26 11.83
CA LYS A 155 10.73 -8.52 12.60
C LYS A 155 9.31 -8.88 12.20
N LEU A 156 9.07 -9.13 10.93
CA LEU A 156 7.76 -9.63 10.46
C LEU A 156 7.45 -11.00 11.05
N VAL A 157 8.39 -11.93 10.99
CA VAL A 157 8.23 -13.28 11.55
C VAL A 157 8.02 -13.21 13.06
N GLU A 158 8.82 -12.40 13.76
CA GLU A 158 8.71 -12.17 15.20
C GLU A 158 7.33 -11.62 15.60
N ALA A 159 6.72 -10.80 14.75
CA ALA A 159 5.38 -10.25 14.95
C ALA A 159 4.25 -11.23 14.60
N GLY A 160 4.59 -12.45 14.15
CA GLY A 160 3.60 -13.49 13.85
C GLY A 160 3.23 -13.65 12.38
N TRP A 161 3.86 -12.90 11.49
CA TRP A 161 3.58 -13.01 10.06
C TRP A 161 4.28 -14.21 9.42
N THR A 162 3.59 -14.83 8.47
CA THR A 162 4.19 -15.81 7.55
C THR A 162 4.48 -15.09 6.25
N ILE A 163 5.74 -15.10 5.82
CA ILE A 163 6.13 -14.49 4.55
C ILE A 163 5.92 -15.50 3.44
N GLU A 164 4.94 -15.27 2.58
CA GLU A 164 4.58 -16.18 1.49
C GLU A 164 5.32 -15.89 0.20
N GLU A 165 5.58 -14.61 -0.08
CA GLU A 165 6.26 -14.20 -1.30
C GLU A 165 7.31 -13.14 -0.99
N THR A 166 8.45 -13.28 -1.61
CA THR A 166 9.54 -12.31 -1.58
C THR A 166 9.84 -11.90 -3.01
N ARG A 167 9.81 -10.60 -3.27
CA ARG A 167 10.19 -10.03 -4.56
C ARG A 167 11.33 -9.06 -4.36
N SER A 168 12.22 -8.99 -5.33
CA SER A 168 13.33 -8.03 -5.29
C SER A 168 13.62 -7.49 -6.68
N SER A 169 14.10 -6.27 -6.74
CA SER A 169 14.52 -5.61 -7.97
C SER A 169 15.40 -4.42 -7.62
N GLU A 170 16.56 -4.32 -8.26
CA GLU A 170 17.47 -3.17 -8.17
C GLU A 170 17.82 -2.76 -6.73
N GLY A 171 18.04 -3.75 -5.86
CA GLY A 171 18.40 -3.51 -4.46
C GLY A 171 17.22 -3.20 -3.54
N TRP A 172 15.99 -3.38 -4.02
CA TRP A 172 14.76 -3.19 -3.24
C TRP A 172 14.02 -4.51 -3.06
N PHE A 173 13.36 -4.64 -1.91
CA PHE A 173 12.62 -5.86 -1.54
C PHE A 173 11.17 -5.55 -1.21
N SER A 174 10.31 -6.52 -1.48
CA SER A 174 8.94 -6.55 -1.00
C SER A 174 8.60 -7.92 -0.43
N TYR A 175 7.75 -7.92 0.60
CA TYR A 175 7.26 -9.13 1.24
C TYR A 175 5.75 -9.15 1.23
N LEU A 176 5.18 -10.28 0.83
CA LEU A 176 3.75 -10.53 0.96
C LEU A 176 3.56 -11.48 2.13
N CYS A 177 2.77 -11.04 3.10
CA CYS A 177 2.61 -11.73 4.39
C CYS A 177 1.15 -12.11 4.65
N ARG A 178 0.98 -13.20 5.38
CA ARG A 178 -0.31 -13.64 5.93
C ARG A 178 -0.22 -13.95 7.41
#